data_88ca8a50455151363c09c840897ea368
#
_entry.id   88ca8a50455151363c09c840897ea368
#
_cell.length_a   1.000
_cell.length_b   1.000
_cell.length_c   1.000
_cell.angle_alpha   90.00
_cell.angle_beta   90.00
_cell.angle_gamma   90.00
#
_symmetry.space_group_name_H-M   'P 1'
#
loop_
_entity.id
_entity.type
_entity.pdbx_description
1 polymer ?
#
loop_
_entity_poly.entity_id
_entity_poly.type
_entity_poly.pdbx_seq_one_letter_code
_entity_poly.pdbx_strand_id
1 'polypeptide(L)'
;MPPIDVGAYDLFNILLIGNDRRSNAVDYRTDTLVIVSVNRTTGSVSLLSLPRDLYVYIPKYGYDRINTASLWGDLYKLNGGGIATLIAAVRYNLGIRIDRYAQVNFEGFKTIVDRLDGIEIVVDCPITDYRLREGANPNVLANYRPFTLQVGVHRMNGDLALWYVRSRNGTSDFDRNRRQQAMLRAIFQAVRERGQLNQLPALWSDLSAIVKTDLTLADLLSLVPIALNLENLNLRSYFISPQQVTSWQTPQGAAVLVPNREAIRAELIKFLTPPTANTLVREQPTVAIYNGSGNADWDRVAAERLAWEGFAPQAMGESAYTPVTRLYDHTGGAKPSSLRLLLRTLNLSAKDVIDQPDPNADTDFKVVLGTNYKPCTFNRYGVNLP
;
A
#
# COMPACT_ATOMS: atom_id res chain seq x y z
N MET A 1 18.52 -14.00 7.14
CA MET A 1 18.49 -13.43 8.52
C MET A 1 17.93 -14.48 9.48
N PRO A 2 18.32 -14.49 10.76
CA PRO A 2 17.65 -15.34 11.75
C PRO A 2 16.16 -14.92 11.85
N PRO A 3 15.27 -15.84 12.25
CA PRO A 3 13.87 -15.51 12.51
C PRO A 3 13.75 -14.31 13.45
N ILE A 4 12.76 -13.49 13.20
CA ILE A 4 12.48 -12.34 14.08
C ILE A 4 11.58 -12.86 15.19
N ASP A 5 12.09 -12.77 16.40
CA ASP A 5 11.28 -13.05 17.60
C ASP A 5 10.39 -11.84 17.88
N VAL A 6 9.09 -12.06 17.85
CA VAL A 6 8.05 -11.04 18.13
C VAL A 6 7.33 -11.32 19.45
N GLY A 7 7.87 -12.21 20.27
CA GLY A 7 7.27 -12.58 21.56
C GLY A 7 5.98 -13.41 21.39
N ALA A 8 4.99 -13.14 22.25
CA ALA A 8 3.76 -13.94 22.36
C ALA A 8 2.66 -13.57 21.34
N TYR A 9 2.97 -12.84 20.25
CA TYR A 9 1.95 -12.48 19.27
C TYR A 9 1.64 -13.63 18.32
N ASP A 10 0.33 -13.89 18.13
CA ASP A 10 -0.16 -14.80 17.11
C ASP A 10 -0.25 -14.07 15.77
N LEU A 11 0.81 -14.23 14.95
CA LEU A 11 0.92 -13.62 13.63
C LEU A 11 0.51 -14.61 12.54
N PHE A 12 -0.38 -14.18 11.65
CA PHE A 12 -0.77 -14.89 10.45
C PHE A 12 -0.32 -14.10 9.22
N ASN A 13 0.71 -14.60 8.54
CA ASN A 13 1.36 -13.90 7.45
C ASN A 13 0.96 -14.48 6.08
N ILE A 14 0.38 -13.64 5.23
CA ILE A 14 -0.07 -13.98 3.89
C ILE A 14 0.83 -13.29 2.87
N LEU A 15 1.44 -14.03 1.95
CA LEU A 15 2.20 -13.47 0.84
C LEU A 15 1.26 -13.23 -0.35
N LEU A 16 0.98 -11.96 -0.66
CA LEU A 16 0.26 -11.55 -1.86
C LEU A 16 1.23 -11.41 -3.03
N ILE A 17 0.89 -12.04 -4.15
CA ILE A 17 1.74 -12.14 -5.34
C ILE A 17 0.96 -11.68 -6.56
N GLY A 18 1.41 -10.61 -7.20
CA GLY A 18 0.97 -10.22 -8.54
C GLY A 18 1.97 -10.67 -9.59
N ASN A 19 1.53 -11.39 -10.60
CA ASN A 19 2.39 -11.83 -11.68
C ASN A 19 1.86 -11.41 -13.06
N ASP A 20 2.77 -11.38 -14.03
CA ASP A 20 2.49 -11.06 -15.43
C ASP A 20 2.28 -12.30 -16.31
N ARG A 21 2.08 -13.48 -15.69
CA ARG A 21 1.96 -14.74 -16.40
C ARG A 21 0.78 -14.71 -17.36
N ARG A 22 1.08 -14.78 -18.65
CA ARG A 22 0.10 -15.07 -19.70
C ARG A 22 -0.11 -16.59 -19.76
N SER A 23 -1.27 -17.03 -20.22
CA SER A 23 -1.73 -18.44 -20.16
C SER A 23 -0.71 -19.48 -20.65
N ASN A 24 0.23 -19.10 -21.52
CA ASN A 24 1.22 -20.02 -22.13
C ASN A 24 2.67 -19.57 -21.94
N ALA A 25 2.97 -18.57 -21.08
CA ALA A 25 4.32 -18.08 -20.89
C ALA A 25 5.10 -18.96 -19.91
N VAL A 26 6.27 -19.44 -20.35
CA VAL A 26 7.25 -20.14 -19.50
C VAL A 26 8.04 -19.11 -18.67
N ASP A 27 8.27 -17.94 -19.23
CA ASP A 27 8.96 -16.82 -18.58
C ASP A 27 7.93 -15.87 -17.96
N TYR A 28 7.87 -15.80 -16.64
CA TYR A 28 7.03 -14.89 -15.90
C TYR A 28 7.76 -14.35 -14.68
N ARG A 29 7.38 -13.15 -14.25
CA ARG A 29 7.94 -12.49 -13.06
C ARG A 29 6.86 -12.12 -12.07
N THR A 30 7.23 -12.14 -10.80
CA THR A 30 6.37 -11.66 -9.73
C THR A 30 6.67 -10.19 -9.50
N ASP A 31 5.91 -9.32 -10.15
CA ASP A 31 6.15 -7.87 -10.13
C ASP A 31 5.57 -7.17 -8.89
N THR A 32 4.67 -7.82 -8.19
CA THR A 32 4.10 -7.34 -6.92
C THR A 32 4.30 -8.39 -5.85
N LEU A 33 4.95 -7.99 -4.75
CA LEU A 33 5.19 -8.83 -3.58
C LEU A 33 4.83 -8.01 -2.34
N VAL A 34 3.73 -8.37 -1.67
CA VAL A 34 3.28 -7.73 -0.43
C VAL A 34 3.04 -8.80 0.63
N ILE A 35 3.64 -8.64 1.79
CA ILE A 35 3.33 -9.48 2.95
C ILE A 35 2.27 -8.77 3.78
N VAL A 36 1.14 -9.42 4.00
CA VAL A 36 0.10 -8.99 4.93
C VAL A 36 0.29 -9.78 6.21
N SER A 37 0.61 -9.09 7.31
CA SER A 37 0.73 -9.68 8.64
C SER A 37 -0.50 -9.30 9.46
N VAL A 38 -1.31 -10.28 9.81
CA VAL A 38 -2.46 -10.12 10.70
C VAL A 38 -2.05 -10.57 12.09
N ASN A 39 -2.05 -9.66 13.03
CA ASN A 39 -1.83 -9.95 14.43
C ASN A 39 -3.16 -10.31 15.09
N ARG A 40 -3.39 -11.60 15.30
CA ARG A 40 -4.65 -12.11 15.88
C ARG A 40 -4.81 -11.75 17.37
N THR A 41 -3.68 -11.49 18.05
CA THR A 41 -3.69 -11.09 19.47
C THR A 41 -4.22 -9.67 19.65
N THR A 42 -3.87 -8.74 18.74
CA THR A 42 -4.20 -7.31 18.88
C THR A 42 -5.23 -6.79 17.88
N GLY A 43 -5.59 -7.58 16.87
CA GLY A 43 -6.46 -7.15 15.77
C GLY A 43 -5.81 -6.16 14.80
N SER A 44 -4.48 -5.99 14.85
CA SER A 44 -3.77 -5.08 13.95
C SER A 44 -3.34 -5.79 12.66
N VAL A 45 -3.25 -5.03 11.57
CA VAL A 45 -2.81 -5.51 10.26
C VAL A 45 -1.68 -4.64 9.75
N SER A 46 -0.63 -5.27 9.27
CA SER A 46 0.52 -4.60 8.66
C SER A 46 0.73 -5.09 7.24
N LEU A 47 1.04 -4.17 6.33
CA LEU A 47 1.40 -4.45 4.94
C LEU A 47 2.88 -4.15 4.75
N LEU A 48 3.65 -5.06 4.15
CA LEU A 48 5.05 -4.85 3.78
C LEU A 48 5.24 -5.10 2.29
N SER A 49 5.58 -4.08 1.53
CA SER A 49 5.97 -4.24 0.12
C SER A 49 7.45 -4.56 -0.01
N LEU A 50 7.75 -5.61 -0.77
CA LEU A 50 9.11 -6.01 -1.12
C LEU A 50 9.44 -5.47 -2.52
N PRO A 51 10.55 -4.72 -2.70
CA PRO A 51 11.01 -4.33 -4.02
C PRO A 51 11.31 -5.58 -4.87
N ARG A 52 10.76 -5.65 -6.07
CA ARG A 52 10.92 -6.81 -6.97
C ARG A 52 12.38 -7.10 -7.35
N ASP A 53 13.21 -6.05 -7.39
CA ASP A 53 14.62 -6.11 -7.77
C ASP A 53 15.55 -6.31 -6.55
N LEU A 54 14.98 -6.64 -5.36
CA LEU A 54 15.75 -6.95 -4.15
C LEU A 54 16.65 -8.16 -4.41
N TYR A 55 17.98 -7.99 -4.26
CA TYR A 55 18.99 -9.00 -4.51
C TYR A 55 19.13 -9.92 -3.32
N VAL A 56 18.68 -11.14 -3.47
CA VAL A 56 18.53 -12.10 -2.38
C VAL A 56 19.15 -13.45 -2.73
N TYR A 57 19.49 -14.22 -1.70
CA TYR A 57 19.82 -15.61 -1.89
C TYR A 57 18.56 -16.46 -2.06
N ILE A 58 18.44 -17.11 -3.21
CA ILE A 58 17.36 -18.06 -3.52
C ILE A 58 17.87 -19.45 -3.16
N PRO A 59 17.30 -20.12 -2.13
CA PRO A 59 17.76 -21.43 -1.69
C PRO A 59 17.80 -22.46 -2.81
N LYS A 60 18.94 -23.17 -2.94
CA LYS A 60 19.27 -24.15 -3.99
C LYS A 60 19.53 -23.58 -5.38
N TYR A 61 19.47 -22.25 -5.57
CA TYR A 61 19.77 -21.59 -6.86
C TYR A 61 20.98 -20.66 -6.77
N GLY A 62 21.02 -19.78 -5.77
CA GLY A 62 22.07 -18.75 -5.64
C GLY A 62 21.47 -17.34 -5.52
N TYR A 63 22.27 -16.32 -5.81
CA TYR A 63 21.85 -14.94 -5.70
C TYR A 63 21.17 -14.44 -6.98
N ASP A 64 19.96 -13.88 -6.87
CA ASP A 64 19.27 -13.18 -7.93
C ASP A 64 18.21 -12.22 -7.33
N ARG A 65 17.45 -11.53 -8.20
CA ARG A 65 16.31 -10.70 -7.79
C ARG A 65 15.18 -11.56 -7.21
N ILE A 66 14.54 -11.08 -6.17
CA ILE A 66 13.47 -11.83 -5.49
C ILE A 66 12.30 -12.18 -6.45
N ASN A 67 12.01 -11.33 -7.45
CA ASN A 67 10.93 -11.54 -8.41
C ASN A 67 11.18 -12.71 -9.38
N THR A 68 12.42 -13.21 -9.47
CA THR A 68 12.77 -14.38 -10.29
C THR A 68 12.70 -15.69 -9.51
N ALA A 69 12.52 -15.64 -8.18
CA ALA A 69 12.54 -16.84 -7.34
C ALA A 69 11.47 -17.87 -7.75
N SER A 70 10.25 -17.41 -8.08
CA SER A 70 9.18 -18.30 -8.56
C SER A 70 9.51 -18.93 -9.91
N LEU A 71 10.10 -18.16 -10.82
CA LEU A 71 10.52 -18.67 -12.14
C LEU A 71 11.55 -19.78 -11.99
N TRP A 72 12.63 -19.51 -11.23
CA TRP A 72 13.68 -20.50 -11.01
C TRP A 72 13.17 -21.74 -10.26
N GLY A 73 12.24 -21.54 -9.31
CA GLY A 73 11.59 -22.62 -8.60
C GLY A 73 10.80 -23.57 -9.51
N ASP A 74 10.06 -23.01 -10.47
CA ASP A 74 9.30 -23.82 -11.45
C ASP A 74 10.22 -24.44 -12.51
N LEU A 75 11.17 -23.68 -13.05
CA LEU A 75 12.07 -24.12 -14.11
C LEU A 75 12.98 -25.27 -13.66
N TYR A 76 13.58 -25.14 -12.48
CA TYR A 76 14.51 -26.13 -11.91
C TYR A 76 13.86 -27.07 -10.89
N LYS A 77 12.54 -27.01 -10.71
CA LYS A 77 11.77 -27.82 -9.74
C LYS A 77 12.33 -27.73 -8.32
N LEU A 78 12.76 -26.51 -7.92
CA LEU A 78 13.37 -26.26 -6.61
C LEU A 78 12.31 -26.21 -5.52
N ASN A 79 12.64 -26.71 -4.33
CA ASN A 79 11.87 -26.55 -3.09
C ASN A 79 10.37 -26.93 -3.16
N GLY A 80 9.93 -27.65 -4.18
CA GLY A 80 8.51 -27.98 -4.39
C GLY A 80 7.78 -27.05 -5.36
N GLY A 81 8.52 -26.26 -6.17
CA GLY A 81 7.99 -25.37 -7.20
C GLY A 81 8.18 -23.89 -6.93
N GLY A 82 7.64 -23.07 -7.81
CA GLY A 82 7.92 -21.63 -7.82
C GLY A 82 7.51 -20.89 -6.55
N ILE A 83 6.26 -21.07 -6.10
CA ILE A 83 5.76 -20.39 -4.90
C ILE A 83 6.53 -20.83 -3.65
N ALA A 84 6.79 -22.13 -3.50
CA ALA A 84 7.53 -22.65 -2.35
C ALA A 84 8.98 -22.11 -2.34
N THR A 85 9.59 -21.94 -3.53
CA THR A 85 10.93 -21.34 -3.65
C THR A 85 10.92 -19.85 -3.27
N LEU A 86 9.91 -19.09 -3.69
CA LEU A 86 9.74 -17.69 -3.29
C LEU A 86 9.54 -17.55 -1.79
N ILE A 87 8.68 -18.36 -1.18
CA ILE A 87 8.46 -18.38 0.28
C ILE A 87 9.76 -18.74 1.00
N ALA A 88 10.53 -19.72 0.51
CA ALA A 88 11.82 -20.08 1.07
C ALA A 88 12.83 -18.92 0.98
N ALA A 89 12.84 -18.16 -0.13
CA ALA A 89 13.68 -16.99 -0.28
C ALA A 89 13.28 -15.86 0.69
N VAL A 90 11.98 -15.58 0.87
CA VAL A 90 11.48 -14.62 1.87
C VAL A 90 11.94 -15.04 3.27
N ARG A 91 11.69 -16.29 3.66
CA ARG A 91 12.07 -16.81 4.99
C ARG A 91 13.58 -16.72 5.24
N TYR A 92 14.38 -17.12 4.26
CA TYR A 92 15.85 -17.14 4.39
C TYR A 92 16.44 -15.72 4.54
N ASN A 93 16.00 -14.79 3.70
CA ASN A 93 16.60 -13.46 3.64
C ASN A 93 16.00 -12.47 4.63
N LEU A 94 14.70 -12.57 4.95
CA LEU A 94 13.98 -11.63 5.80
C LEU A 94 13.63 -12.19 7.18
N GLY A 95 13.75 -13.51 7.39
CA GLY A 95 13.40 -14.15 8.66
C GLY A 95 11.89 -14.17 8.95
N ILE A 96 11.04 -13.90 7.96
CA ILE A 96 9.59 -13.89 8.11
C ILE A 96 9.03 -15.25 7.73
N ARG A 97 8.22 -15.84 8.61
CA ARG A 97 7.42 -17.03 8.30
C ARG A 97 6.21 -16.60 7.45
N ILE A 98 5.98 -17.28 6.35
CA ILE A 98 4.77 -17.13 5.53
C ILE A 98 3.86 -18.34 5.81
N ASP A 99 2.63 -18.08 6.23
CA ASP A 99 1.65 -19.12 6.58
C ASP A 99 0.81 -19.52 5.38
N ARG A 100 0.46 -18.56 4.53
CA ARG A 100 -0.34 -18.73 3.32
C ARG A 100 0.12 -17.80 2.22
N TYR A 101 -0.34 -18.08 1.00
CA TYR A 101 -0.15 -17.15 -0.13
C TYR A 101 -1.44 -16.93 -0.91
N ALA A 102 -1.51 -15.83 -1.65
CA ALA A 102 -2.53 -15.57 -2.66
C ALA A 102 -1.85 -14.95 -3.88
N GLN A 103 -2.02 -15.58 -5.04
CA GLN A 103 -1.44 -15.15 -6.31
C GLN A 103 -2.52 -14.81 -7.30
N VAL A 104 -2.41 -13.64 -7.93
CA VAL A 104 -3.32 -13.16 -8.97
C VAL A 104 -2.53 -12.72 -10.20
N ASN A 105 -3.07 -13.04 -11.39
CA ASN A 105 -2.55 -12.49 -12.64
C ASN A 105 -3.35 -11.23 -13.06
N PHE A 106 -2.96 -10.59 -14.16
CA PHE A 106 -3.57 -9.35 -14.62
C PHE A 106 -5.07 -9.47 -14.89
N GLU A 107 -5.50 -10.56 -15.52
CA GLU A 107 -6.93 -10.76 -15.82
C GLU A 107 -7.74 -11.03 -14.55
N GLY A 108 -7.19 -11.83 -13.64
CA GLY A 108 -7.82 -12.06 -12.33
C GLY A 108 -7.94 -10.75 -11.52
N PHE A 109 -6.90 -9.91 -11.54
CA PHE A 109 -6.93 -8.61 -10.87
C PHE A 109 -8.02 -7.70 -11.46
N LYS A 110 -8.12 -7.58 -12.82
CA LYS A 110 -9.16 -6.81 -13.47
C LYS A 110 -10.55 -7.33 -13.11
N THR A 111 -10.73 -8.66 -13.15
CA THR A 111 -11.99 -9.30 -12.79
C THR A 111 -12.40 -8.99 -11.34
N ILE A 112 -11.47 -8.98 -10.39
CA ILE A 112 -11.76 -8.61 -8.98
C ILE A 112 -12.26 -7.17 -8.91
N VAL A 113 -11.57 -6.23 -9.55
CA VAL A 113 -11.95 -4.81 -9.56
C VAL A 113 -13.32 -4.60 -10.22
N ASP A 114 -13.57 -5.24 -11.36
CA ASP A 114 -14.82 -5.09 -12.11
C ASP A 114 -16.01 -5.75 -11.38
N ARG A 115 -15.81 -6.86 -10.67
CA ARG A 115 -16.84 -7.47 -9.80
C ARG A 115 -17.21 -6.59 -8.60
N LEU A 116 -16.30 -5.72 -8.20
CA LEU A 116 -16.56 -4.66 -7.23
C LEU A 116 -17.13 -3.39 -7.88
N ASP A 117 -17.65 -3.49 -9.11
CA ASP A 117 -18.19 -2.35 -9.86
C ASP A 117 -17.22 -1.14 -9.84
N GLY A 118 -15.93 -1.44 -9.98
CA GLY A 118 -14.83 -0.49 -9.87
C GLY A 118 -14.45 -0.13 -8.44
N ILE A 119 -13.26 0.44 -8.32
CA ILE A 119 -12.65 0.85 -7.05
C ILE A 119 -12.40 2.34 -7.06
N GLU A 120 -12.77 3.01 -5.97
CA GLU A 120 -12.45 4.42 -5.77
C GLU A 120 -11.03 4.54 -5.21
N ILE A 121 -10.18 5.31 -5.90
CA ILE A 121 -8.78 5.55 -5.54
C ILE A 121 -8.52 7.03 -5.42
N VAL A 122 -7.90 7.42 -4.32
CA VAL A 122 -7.37 8.76 -4.14
C VAL A 122 -5.98 8.84 -4.77
N VAL A 123 -5.81 9.74 -5.73
CA VAL A 123 -4.55 10.03 -6.42
C VAL A 123 -3.99 11.34 -5.87
N ASP A 124 -2.86 11.27 -5.19
CA ASP A 124 -2.23 12.43 -4.55
C ASP A 124 -1.19 13.14 -5.42
N CYS A 125 -0.69 12.47 -6.47
CA CYS A 125 0.25 13.03 -7.43
C CYS A 125 -0.17 12.68 -8.86
N PRO A 126 -0.02 13.58 -9.84
CA PRO A 126 -0.32 13.26 -11.22
C PRO A 126 0.57 12.12 -11.71
N ILE A 127 0.00 11.19 -12.49
CA ILE A 127 0.71 10.06 -13.06
C ILE A 127 0.57 10.12 -14.57
N THR A 128 1.68 10.27 -15.27
CA THR A 128 1.71 10.29 -16.73
C THR A 128 2.45 9.06 -17.24
N ASP A 129 1.75 8.24 -18.04
CA ASP A 129 2.35 7.07 -18.71
C ASP A 129 1.56 6.72 -19.97
N TYR A 130 2.09 5.81 -20.78
CA TYR A 130 1.37 5.30 -21.93
C TYR A 130 0.26 4.36 -21.51
N ARG A 131 -0.95 4.57 -22.04
CA ARG A 131 -2.10 3.74 -21.80
C ARG A 131 -2.63 3.17 -23.11
N LEU A 132 -2.98 1.87 -23.10
CA LEU A 132 -3.63 1.22 -24.22
C LEU A 132 -5.02 1.86 -24.44
N ARG A 133 -5.38 2.13 -25.71
CA ARG A 133 -6.74 2.54 -26.06
C ARG A 133 -7.70 1.39 -25.76
N GLU A 134 -8.88 1.74 -25.31
CA GLU A 134 -9.94 0.78 -25.01
C GLU A 134 -10.26 -0.10 -26.22
N GLY A 135 -10.36 -1.42 -26.00
CA GLY A 135 -10.62 -2.40 -27.04
C GLY A 135 -9.49 -2.63 -28.06
N ALA A 136 -8.35 -1.94 -27.94
CA ALA A 136 -7.27 -2.04 -28.91
C ALA A 136 -6.35 -3.24 -28.63
N ASN A 137 -5.68 -3.73 -29.70
CA ASN A 137 -4.73 -4.82 -29.58
C ASN A 137 -3.47 -4.39 -28.81
N PRO A 138 -3.15 -5.02 -27.65
CA PRO A 138 -2.00 -4.66 -26.83
C PRO A 138 -0.62 -4.97 -27.46
N ASN A 139 -0.59 -5.76 -28.52
CA ASN A 139 0.66 -6.07 -29.22
C ASN A 139 1.06 -5.01 -30.26
N VAL A 140 0.23 -3.99 -30.47
CA VAL A 140 0.48 -2.90 -31.44
C VAL A 140 0.85 -1.64 -30.65
N LEU A 141 2.12 -1.22 -30.72
CA LEU A 141 2.62 -0.04 -29.97
C LEU A 141 1.85 1.25 -30.30
N ALA A 142 1.43 1.44 -31.55
CA ALA A 142 0.65 2.60 -31.97
C ALA A 142 -0.73 2.73 -31.28
N ASN A 143 -1.18 1.68 -30.59
CA ASN A 143 -2.41 1.71 -29.81
C ASN A 143 -2.24 2.33 -28.43
N TYR A 144 -1.03 2.62 -28.01
CA TYR A 144 -0.75 3.28 -26.74
C TYR A 144 -0.67 4.79 -26.94
N ARG A 145 -1.27 5.55 -26.03
CA ARG A 145 -1.23 7.02 -26.02
C ARG A 145 -0.77 7.54 -24.67
N PRO A 146 -0.08 8.69 -24.61
CA PRO A 146 0.14 9.39 -23.35
C PRO A 146 -1.20 9.64 -22.66
N PHE A 147 -1.25 9.32 -21.39
CA PHE A 147 -2.41 9.53 -20.52
C PHE A 147 -1.92 10.04 -19.17
N THR A 148 -2.56 11.09 -18.66
CA THR A 148 -2.26 11.65 -17.33
C THR A 148 -3.47 11.48 -16.43
N LEU A 149 -3.29 10.74 -15.36
CA LEU A 149 -4.24 10.66 -14.25
C LEU A 149 -3.95 11.81 -13.30
N GLN A 150 -4.89 12.71 -13.13
CA GLN A 150 -4.74 13.91 -12.32
C GLN A 150 -4.90 13.62 -10.82
N VAL A 151 -4.51 14.58 -9.97
CA VAL A 151 -4.81 14.57 -8.54
C VAL A 151 -6.32 14.60 -8.33
N GLY A 152 -6.83 13.85 -7.36
CA GLY A 152 -8.24 13.79 -7.01
C GLY A 152 -8.70 12.35 -6.76
N VAL A 153 -10.00 12.15 -6.74
CA VAL A 153 -10.64 10.85 -6.52
C VAL A 153 -11.11 10.27 -7.84
N HIS A 154 -10.71 9.03 -8.12
CA HIS A 154 -11.00 8.36 -9.38
C HIS A 154 -11.65 7.01 -9.14
N ARG A 155 -12.82 6.78 -9.74
CA ARG A 155 -13.39 5.44 -9.84
C ARG A 155 -12.73 4.71 -10.99
N MET A 156 -12.02 3.63 -10.67
CA MET A 156 -11.24 2.85 -11.64
C MET A 156 -11.91 1.51 -11.90
N ASN A 157 -12.14 1.20 -13.18
CA ASN A 157 -12.41 -0.17 -13.64
C ASN A 157 -11.13 -0.99 -13.64
N GLY A 158 -11.21 -2.30 -13.92
CA GLY A 158 -10.07 -3.20 -13.90
C GLY A 158 -8.91 -2.77 -14.80
N ASP A 159 -9.19 -2.22 -15.98
CA ASP A 159 -8.14 -1.78 -16.92
C ASP A 159 -7.40 -0.53 -16.42
N LEU A 160 -8.12 0.47 -15.90
CA LEU A 160 -7.49 1.66 -15.34
C LEU A 160 -6.76 1.34 -14.03
N ALA A 161 -7.33 0.49 -13.17
CA ALA A 161 -6.70 0.03 -11.95
C ALA A 161 -5.40 -0.73 -12.23
N LEU A 162 -5.40 -1.62 -13.23
CA LEU A 162 -4.19 -2.34 -13.65
C LEU A 162 -3.12 -1.39 -14.20
N TRP A 163 -3.52 -0.42 -15.03
CA TRP A 163 -2.61 0.62 -15.51
C TRP A 163 -2.02 1.41 -14.33
N TYR A 164 -2.83 1.85 -13.37
CA TYR A 164 -2.42 2.62 -12.20
C TYR A 164 -1.35 1.91 -11.36
N VAL A 165 -1.53 0.61 -11.06
CA VAL A 165 -0.58 -0.15 -10.23
C VAL A 165 0.66 -0.61 -10.99
N ARG A 166 0.69 -0.46 -12.34
CA ARG A 166 1.82 -0.86 -13.19
C ARG A 166 2.64 0.30 -13.73
N SER A 167 2.04 1.49 -13.88
CA SER A 167 2.70 2.68 -14.44
C SER A 167 4.00 3.01 -13.73
N ARG A 168 5.04 3.36 -14.51
CA ARG A 168 6.38 3.65 -13.99
C ARG A 168 7.03 4.89 -14.62
N ASN A 169 6.47 5.40 -15.71
CA ASN A 169 7.03 6.56 -16.40
C ASN A 169 7.01 7.78 -15.46
N GLY A 170 8.18 8.37 -15.23
CA GLY A 170 8.33 9.49 -14.30
C GLY A 170 8.16 9.18 -12.80
N THR A 171 8.08 7.89 -12.41
CA THR A 171 7.94 7.48 -11.00
C THR A 171 8.91 6.35 -10.64
N SER A 172 9.25 6.23 -9.36
CA SER A 172 10.12 5.16 -8.86
C SER A 172 9.37 3.84 -8.65
N ASP A 173 10.12 2.73 -8.52
CA ASP A 173 9.55 1.45 -8.08
C ASP A 173 8.95 1.54 -6.66
N PHE A 174 9.45 2.45 -5.82
CA PHE A 174 8.92 2.69 -4.48
C PHE A 174 7.53 3.35 -4.54
N ASP A 175 7.32 4.29 -5.47
CA ASP A 175 6.00 4.89 -5.70
C ASP A 175 4.99 3.87 -6.23
N ARG A 176 5.45 2.97 -7.09
CA ARG A 176 4.62 1.86 -7.56
C ARG A 176 4.18 0.97 -6.41
N ASN A 177 5.09 0.59 -5.50
CA ASN A 177 4.76 -0.21 -4.32
C ASN A 177 3.72 0.50 -3.44
N ARG A 178 3.83 1.82 -3.26
CA ARG A 178 2.84 2.61 -2.53
C ARG A 178 1.47 2.56 -3.21
N ARG A 179 1.40 2.74 -4.53
CA ARG A 179 0.15 2.63 -5.29
C ARG A 179 -0.46 1.23 -5.24
N GLN A 180 0.35 0.19 -5.22
CA GLN A 180 -0.11 -1.19 -5.02
C GLN A 180 -0.74 -1.38 -3.64
N GLN A 181 -0.14 -0.85 -2.58
CA GLN A 181 -0.76 -0.88 -1.25
C GLN A 181 -2.02 -0.02 -1.17
N ALA A 182 -2.06 1.17 -1.80
CA ALA A 182 -3.26 2.00 -1.88
C ALA A 182 -4.42 1.22 -2.55
N MET A 183 -4.13 0.51 -3.63
CA MET A 183 -5.11 -0.35 -4.31
C MET A 183 -5.61 -1.48 -3.40
N LEU A 184 -4.72 -2.16 -2.68
CA LEU A 184 -5.12 -3.22 -1.73
C LEU A 184 -6.02 -2.68 -0.61
N ARG A 185 -5.68 -1.51 -0.05
CA ARG A 185 -6.50 -0.83 0.97
C ARG A 185 -7.88 -0.47 0.42
N ALA A 186 -7.94 0.09 -0.79
CA ALA A 186 -9.19 0.48 -1.43
C ALA A 186 -10.07 -0.74 -1.81
N ILE A 187 -9.48 -1.84 -2.28
CA ILE A 187 -10.20 -3.11 -2.50
C ILE A 187 -10.78 -3.61 -1.17
N PHE A 188 -9.98 -3.63 -0.11
CA PHE A 188 -10.43 -4.04 1.22
C PHE A 188 -11.60 -3.16 1.71
N GLN A 189 -11.48 -1.84 1.57
CA GLN A 189 -12.52 -0.89 1.93
C GLN A 189 -13.82 -1.16 1.16
N ALA A 190 -13.75 -1.34 -0.17
CA ALA A 190 -14.90 -1.63 -1.01
C ALA A 190 -15.59 -2.96 -0.63
N VAL A 191 -14.82 -4.01 -0.33
CA VAL A 191 -15.35 -5.30 0.14
C VAL A 191 -16.06 -5.15 1.49
N ARG A 192 -15.49 -4.37 2.41
CA ARG A 192 -16.08 -4.11 3.73
C ARG A 192 -17.37 -3.31 3.63
N GLU A 193 -17.37 -2.19 2.90
CA GLU A 193 -18.53 -1.29 2.75
C GLU A 193 -19.72 -1.97 2.07
N ARG A 194 -19.45 -2.90 1.17
CA ARG A 194 -20.50 -3.69 0.48
C ARG A 194 -20.99 -4.89 1.28
N GLY A 195 -20.48 -5.09 2.50
CA GLY A 195 -20.86 -6.21 3.35
C GLY A 195 -20.44 -7.59 2.82
N GLN A 196 -19.51 -7.63 1.84
CA GLN A 196 -19.10 -8.90 1.19
C GLN A 196 -18.29 -9.80 2.12
N LEU A 197 -17.70 -9.27 3.19
CA LEU A 197 -17.02 -10.07 4.20
C LEU A 197 -17.94 -11.12 4.84
N ASN A 198 -19.21 -10.82 5.01
CA ASN A 198 -20.21 -11.76 5.53
C ASN A 198 -20.69 -12.78 4.49
N GLN A 199 -20.40 -12.53 3.21
CA GLN A 199 -20.80 -13.38 2.07
C GLN A 199 -19.65 -14.28 1.59
N LEU A 200 -18.49 -14.28 2.25
CA LEU A 200 -17.31 -15.07 1.88
C LEU A 200 -17.61 -16.54 1.56
N PRO A 201 -18.47 -17.27 2.33
CA PRO A 201 -18.80 -18.65 1.97
C PRO A 201 -19.43 -18.80 0.58
N ALA A 202 -20.32 -17.89 0.21
CA ALA A 202 -20.98 -17.90 -1.10
C ALA A 202 -20.04 -17.48 -2.24
N LEU A 203 -19.09 -16.57 -1.96
CA LEU A 203 -18.14 -16.05 -2.94
C LEU A 203 -16.88 -16.90 -3.08
N TRP A 204 -16.67 -17.87 -2.20
CA TRP A 204 -15.42 -18.63 -2.12
C TRP A 204 -15.07 -19.39 -3.41
N SER A 205 -16.04 -20.07 -4.02
CA SER A 205 -15.81 -20.81 -5.27
C SER A 205 -15.32 -19.89 -6.39
N ASP A 206 -15.92 -18.72 -6.49
CA ASP A 206 -15.61 -17.71 -7.49
C ASP A 206 -14.22 -17.09 -7.28
N LEU A 207 -13.89 -16.77 -6.01
CA LEU A 207 -12.59 -16.23 -5.65
C LEU A 207 -11.47 -17.24 -5.89
N SER A 208 -11.68 -18.51 -5.53
CA SER A 208 -10.70 -19.59 -5.72
C SER A 208 -10.45 -19.93 -7.18
N ALA A 209 -11.38 -19.61 -8.08
CA ALA A 209 -11.19 -19.76 -9.52
C ALA A 209 -10.31 -18.64 -10.12
N ILE A 210 -10.26 -17.47 -9.49
CA ILE A 210 -9.53 -16.28 -9.97
C ILE A 210 -8.16 -16.17 -9.29
N VAL A 211 -8.07 -16.53 -7.99
CA VAL A 211 -6.88 -16.40 -7.16
C VAL A 211 -6.29 -17.78 -6.87
N LYS A 212 -5.06 -18.01 -7.31
CA LYS A 212 -4.31 -19.23 -6.92
C LYS A 212 -3.85 -19.06 -5.47
N THR A 213 -4.30 -19.93 -4.57
CA THR A 213 -4.01 -19.80 -3.14
C THR A 213 -4.00 -21.14 -2.42
N ASP A 214 -3.32 -21.20 -1.29
CA ASP A 214 -3.44 -22.25 -0.27
C ASP A 214 -4.26 -21.80 0.94
N LEU A 215 -4.80 -20.57 0.93
CA LEU A 215 -5.79 -20.12 1.90
C LEU A 215 -7.02 -21.03 1.85
N THR A 216 -7.53 -21.38 3.00
CA THR A 216 -8.81 -22.09 3.12
C THR A 216 -9.93 -21.11 3.48
N LEU A 217 -11.17 -21.52 3.24
CA LEU A 217 -12.33 -20.74 3.71
C LEU A 217 -12.29 -20.54 5.23
N ALA A 218 -11.84 -21.55 5.98
CA ALA A 218 -11.70 -21.46 7.45
C ALA A 218 -10.66 -20.41 7.85
N ASP A 219 -9.52 -20.32 7.13
CA ASP A 219 -8.54 -19.26 7.36
C ASP A 219 -9.20 -17.88 7.19
N LEU A 220 -9.92 -17.66 6.09
CA LEU A 220 -10.59 -16.39 5.81
C LEU A 220 -11.66 -16.07 6.86
N LEU A 221 -12.52 -17.02 7.21
CA LEU A 221 -13.56 -16.81 8.21
C LEU A 221 -12.97 -16.45 9.58
N SER A 222 -11.81 -17.00 9.94
CA SER A 222 -11.11 -16.65 11.19
C SER A 222 -10.62 -15.20 11.23
N LEU A 223 -10.44 -14.56 10.06
CA LEU A 223 -9.98 -13.19 9.94
C LEU A 223 -11.13 -12.16 9.85
N VAL A 224 -12.35 -12.59 9.53
CA VAL A 224 -13.51 -11.69 9.37
C VAL A 224 -13.74 -10.78 10.58
N PRO A 225 -13.71 -11.24 11.84
CA PRO A 225 -13.90 -10.35 12.99
C PRO A 225 -12.87 -9.23 13.07
N ILE A 226 -11.60 -9.53 12.71
CA ILE A 226 -10.54 -8.52 12.66
C ILE A 226 -10.81 -7.55 11.51
N ALA A 227 -11.16 -8.05 10.33
CA ALA A 227 -11.41 -7.25 9.14
C ALA A 227 -12.58 -6.27 9.33
N LEU A 228 -13.66 -6.68 9.99
CA LEU A 228 -14.82 -5.83 10.27
C LEU A 228 -14.49 -4.69 11.23
N ASN A 229 -13.63 -4.94 12.23
CA ASN A 229 -13.25 -3.98 13.25
C ASN A 229 -11.93 -3.24 12.95
N LEU A 230 -11.36 -3.42 11.75
CA LEU A 230 -10.08 -2.83 11.40
C LEU A 230 -10.22 -1.32 11.16
N GLU A 231 -9.61 -0.51 12.00
CA GLU A 231 -9.52 0.93 11.89
C GLU A 231 -8.18 1.37 11.27
N ASN A 232 -8.11 2.58 10.75
CA ASN A 232 -6.87 3.15 10.18
C ASN A 232 -5.69 3.11 11.16
N LEU A 233 -5.99 3.30 12.44
CA LEU A 233 -5.00 3.24 13.52
C LEU A 233 -4.30 1.88 13.61
N ASN A 234 -5.02 0.80 13.31
CA ASN A 234 -4.56 -0.58 13.39
C ASN A 234 -4.10 -1.14 12.04
N LEU A 235 -4.17 -0.34 10.96
CA LEU A 235 -3.70 -0.71 9.63
C LEU A 235 -2.42 0.08 9.28
N ARG A 236 -1.29 -0.61 9.16
CA ARG A 236 0.01 -0.01 8.91
C ARG A 236 0.61 -0.44 7.58
N SER A 237 1.29 0.51 6.93
CA SER A 237 1.97 0.31 5.66
C SER A 237 3.47 0.48 5.83
N TYR A 238 4.23 -0.55 5.46
CA TYR A 238 5.69 -0.60 5.52
C TYR A 238 6.26 -0.84 4.13
N PHE A 239 7.45 -0.29 3.89
CA PHE A 239 8.16 -0.39 2.62
C PHE A 239 9.64 -0.57 2.90
N ILE A 240 10.29 -1.42 2.13
CA ILE A 240 11.74 -1.37 2.04
C ILE A 240 12.09 -0.16 1.17
N SER A 241 12.65 0.87 1.78
CA SER A 241 12.91 2.18 1.18
C SER A 241 14.34 2.30 0.63
N PRO A 242 14.66 3.35 -0.15
CA PRO A 242 16.02 3.59 -0.65
C PRO A 242 17.10 3.64 0.42
N GLN A 243 16.75 4.03 1.67
CA GLN A 243 17.69 4.08 2.79
C GLN A 243 18.10 2.69 3.29
N GLN A 244 17.35 1.66 2.93
CA GLN A 244 17.55 0.28 3.38
C GLN A 244 18.20 -0.60 2.31
N VAL A 245 18.46 -0.06 1.11
CA VAL A 245 19.06 -0.78 0.00
C VAL A 245 20.14 0.06 -0.70
N THR A 246 21.04 -0.62 -1.39
CA THR A 246 22.04 0.02 -2.26
C THR A 246 21.83 -0.46 -3.69
N SER A 247 21.68 0.47 -4.64
CA SER A 247 21.62 0.11 -6.06
C SER A 247 22.96 -0.42 -6.53
N TRP A 248 22.95 -1.55 -7.23
CA TRP A 248 24.13 -2.19 -7.78
C TRP A 248 23.81 -2.82 -9.14
N GLN A 249 24.83 -2.93 -9.97
CA GLN A 249 24.73 -3.65 -11.23
C GLN A 249 25.58 -4.92 -11.15
N THR A 250 24.95 -6.07 -11.38
CA THR A 250 25.66 -7.34 -11.36
C THR A 250 26.67 -7.43 -12.51
N PRO A 251 27.68 -8.32 -12.43
CA PRO A 251 28.60 -8.55 -13.54
C PRO A 251 27.92 -8.94 -14.87
N GLN A 252 26.71 -9.47 -14.80
CA GLN A 252 25.89 -9.82 -15.97
C GLN A 252 25.00 -8.65 -16.45
N GLY A 253 25.17 -7.46 -15.88
CA GLY A 253 24.47 -6.23 -16.29
C GLY A 253 23.08 -6.04 -15.67
N ALA A 254 22.61 -6.90 -14.77
CA ALA A 254 21.31 -6.74 -14.12
C ALA A 254 21.37 -5.65 -13.04
N ALA A 255 20.47 -4.67 -13.13
CA ALA A 255 20.26 -3.70 -12.04
C ALA A 255 19.51 -4.36 -10.88
N VAL A 256 20.06 -4.23 -9.66
CA VAL A 256 19.54 -4.87 -8.45
C VAL A 256 19.63 -3.93 -7.25
N LEU A 257 18.87 -4.25 -6.21
CA LEU A 257 18.85 -3.56 -4.92
C LEU A 257 19.46 -4.48 -3.85
N VAL A 258 20.68 -4.19 -3.43
CA VAL A 258 21.37 -4.95 -2.39
C VAL A 258 20.86 -4.53 -1.01
N PRO A 259 20.33 -5.46 -0.20
CA PRO A 259 19.74 -5.12 1.10
C PRO A 259 20.80 -4.74 2.13
N ASN A 260 20.60 -3.62 2.84
CA ASN A 260 21.26 -3.37 4.12
C ASN A 260 20.53 -4.19 5.19
N ARG A 261 21.14 -5.27 5.63
CA ARG A 261 20.48 -6.26 6.50
C ARG A 261 20.06 -5.70 7.86
N GLU A 262 20.84 -4.80 8.45
CA GLU A 262 20.53 -4.20 9.75
C GLU A 262 19.37 -3.21 9.64
N ALA A 263 19.42 -2.32 8.65
CA ALA A 263 18.37 -1.35 8.40
C ALA A 263 17.04 -2.03 8.04
N ILE A 264 17.06 -3.09 7.21
CA ILE A 264 15.87 -3.88 6.90
C ILE A 264 15.36 -4.60 8.15
N ARG A 265 16.24 -5.20 8.97
CA ARG A 265 15.81 -5.90 10.19
C ARG A 265 15.06 -4.97 11.14
N ALA A 266 15.54 -3.74 11.32
CA ALA A 266 14.85 -2.74 12.14
C ALA A 266 13.45 -2.42 11.64
N GLU A 267 13.25 -2.34 10.30
CA GLU A 267 11.95 -2.12 9.71
C GLU A 267 11.02 -3.35 9.83
N LEU A 268 11.58 -4.55 9.67
CA LEU A 268 10.83 -5.80 9.83
C LEU A 268 10.34 -6.00 11.26
N ILE A 269 11.11 -5.59 12.27
CA ILE A 269 10.65 -5.62 13.66
C ILE A 269 9.42 -4.71 13.83
N LYS A 270 9.46 -3.48 13.30
CA LYS A 270 8.29 -2.58 13.34
C LYS A 270 7.09 -3.15 12.59
N PHE A 271 7.32 -3.81 11.45
CA PHE A 271 6.27 -4.45 10.66
C PHE A 271 5.56 -5.57 11.42
N LEU A 272 6.32 -6.39 12.17
CA LEU A 272 5.79 -7.57 12.90
C LEU A 272 5.30 -7.24 14.32
N THR A 273 5.63 -6.05 14.85
CA THR A 273 5.16 -5.63 16.17
C THR A 273 3.94 -4.73 16.07
N PRO A 274 2.92 -4.92 16.91
CA PRO A 274 1.76 -4.05 16.92
C PRO A 274 2.16 -2.62 17.31
N PRO A 275 1.40 -1.61 16.92
CA PRO A 275 1.65 -0.21 17.27
C PRO A 275 1.33 0.05 18.76
N THR A 276 2.17 -0.46 19.67
CA THR A 276 1.94 -0.46 21.14
C THR A 276 2.07 0.90 21.81
N ALA A 277 2.68 1.89 21.16
CA ALA A 277 2.93 3.22 21.73
C ALA A 277 2.46 4.33 20.78
N ASN A 278 1.31 4.15 20.13
CA ASN A 278 0.81 5.17 19.23
C ASN A 278 0.28 6.36 20.02
N THR A 279 0.88 7.53 19.82
CA THR A 279 0.41 8.78 20.40
C THR A 279 -1.03 9.10 20.01
N LEU A 280 -1.48 8.65 18.81
CA LEU A 280 -2.86 8.80 18.35
C LEU A 280 -3.85 7.97 19.20
N VAL A 281 -3.45 6.77 19.67
CA VAL A 281 -4.30 5.99 20.60
C VAL A 281 -4.54 6.75 21.89
N ARG A 282 -3.50 7.41 22.39
CA ARG A 282 -3.57 8.14 23.67
C ARG A 282 -4.28 9.47 23.53
N GLU A 283 -4.01 10.22 22.44
CA GLU A 283 -4.56 11.55 22.23
C GLU A 283 -5.94 11.53 21.56
N GLN A 284 -6.28 10.44 20.81
CA GLN A 284 -7.56 10.26 20.09
C GLN A 284 -8.01 11.53 19.34
N PRO A 285 -7.18 12.07 18.42
CA PRO A 285 -7.48 13.34 17.78
C PRO A 285 -8.62 13.20 16.77
N THR A 286 -9.56 14.13 16.80
CA THR A 286 -10.57 14.34 15.76
C THR A 286 -10.11 15.42 14.80
N VAL A 287 -10.25 15.18 13.47
CA VAL A 287 -9.75 16.10 12.43
C VAL A 287 -10.81 16.29 11.35
N ALA A 288 -11.19 17.54 11.10
CA ALA A 288 -12.03 17.93 9.96
C ALA A 288 -11.20 18.68 8.92
N ILE A 289 -11.39 18.32 7.63
CA ILE A 289 -10.64 18.90 6.51
C ILE A 289 -11.61 19.54 5.54
N TYR A 290 -11.49 20.83 5.31
CA TYR A 290 -12.27 21.64 4.40
C TYR A 290 -11.45 22.03 3.18
N ASN A 291 -12.08 22.04 2.02
CA ASN A 291 -11.43 22.38 0.76
C ASN A 291 -11.72 23.82 0.31
N GLY A 292 -10.85 24.75 0.65
CA GLY A 292 -10.88 26.13 0.16
C GLY A 292 -9.90 26.39 -1.00
N SER A 293 -9.33 25.34 -1.60
CA SER A 293 -8.30 25.46 -2.63
C SER A 293 -8.83 25.76 -4.04
N GLY A 294 -10.11 25.53 -4.29
CA GLY A 294 -10.71 25.57 -5.62
C GLY A 294 -10.34 24.38 -6.53
N ASN A 295 -9.61 23.39 -6.03
CA ASN A 295 -9.30 22.14 -6.75
C ASN A 295 -10.17 21.01 -6.22
N ALA A 296 -10.78 20.23 -7.09
CA ALA A 296 -11.68 19.15 -6.68
C ALA A 296 -10.99 18.11 -5.80
N ASP A 297 -11.70 17.58 -4.81
CA ASP A 297 -11.33 16.44 -3.95
C ASP A 297 -10.06 16.63 -3.08
N TRP A 298 -9.49 17.83 -2.96
CA TRP A 298 -8.26 17.99 -2.21
C TRP A 298 -8.42 17.73 -0.70
N ASP A 299 -9.60 17.93 -0.13
CA ASP A 299 -9.95 17.50 1.23
C ASP A 299 -9.86 15.99 1.38
N ARG A 300 -10.37 15.22 0.41
CA ARG A 300 -10.29 13.76 0.38
C ARG A 300 -8.86 13.27 0.19
N VAL A 301 -8.07 13.97 -0.63
CA VAL A 301 -6.64 13.67 -0.81
C VAL A 301 -5.86 13.90 0.49
N ALA A 302 -6.11 14.98 1.19
CA ALA A 302 -5.48 15.26 2.48
C ALA A 302 -5.95 14.26 3.55
N ALA A 303 -7.23 13.90 3.56
CA ALA A 303 -7.80 12.90 4.47
C ALA A 303 -7.15 11.54 4.27
N GLU A 304 -7.01 11.05 3.03
CA GLU A 304 -6.35 9.78 2.74
C GLU A 304 -4.90 9.77 3.23
N ARG A 305 -4.17 10.86 3.08
CA ARG A 305 -2.79 10.97 3.60
C ARG A 305 -2.73 10.85 5.12
N LEU A 306 -3.67 11.46 5.82
CA LEU A 306 -3.76 11.36 7.28
C LEU A 306 -4.20 9.96 7.71
N ALA A 307 -5.10 9.31 6.96
CA ALA A 307 -5.54 7.94 7.22
C ALA A 307 -4.38 6.93 7.14
N TRP A 308 -3.39 7.16 6.26
CA TRP A 308 -2.17 6.35 6.21
C TRP A 308 -1.30 6.47 7.47
N GLU A 309 -1.37 7.59 8.18
CA GLU A 309 -0.69 7.78 9.47
C GLU A 309 -1.50 7.24 10.66
N GLY A 310 -2.73 6.81 10.42
CA GLY A 310 -3.61 6.24 11.43
C GLY A 310 -4.65 7.19 12.01
N PHE A 311 -4.81 8.41 11.46
CA PHE A 311 -5.93 9.27 11.80
C PHE A 311 -7.24 8.73 11.22
N ALA A 312 -8.37 9.20 11.79
CA ALA A 312 -9.71 9.04 11.23
C ALA A 312 -10.27 10.42 10.81
N PRO A 313 -9.71 11.05 9.76
CA PRO A 313 -10.09 12.39 9.36
C PRO A 313 -11.44 12.39 8.64
N GLN A 314 -12.16 13.51 8.75
CA GLN A 314 -13.40 13.76 8.01
C GLN A 314 -13.14 14.75 6.88
N ALA A 315 -13.38 14.34 5.63
CA ALA A 315 -13.40 15.24 4.48
C ALA A 315 -14.78 15.93 4.44
N MET A 316 -14.77 17.26 4.56
CA MET A 316 -15.96 18.08 4.75
C MET A 316 -16.46 18.74 3.47
N GLY A 317 -15.75 18.53 2.34
CA GLY A 317 -16.09 19.14 1.06
C GLY A 317 -15.60 20.58 0.91
N GLU A 318 -16.22 21.29 0.00
CA GLU A 318 -15.85 22.66 -0.37
C GLU A 318 -16.15 23.66 0.73
N SER A 319 -15.27 24.63 0.87
CA SER A 319 -15.42 25.80 1.74
C SER A 319 -15.09 27.09 1.00
N ALA A 320 -15.20 28.24 1.67
CA ALA A 320 -14.80 29.52 1.11
C ALA A 320 -13.36 29.47 0.58
N TYR A 321 -13.17 29.99 -0.64
CA TYR A 321 -11.85 30.05 -1.28
C TYR A 321 -10.84 30.77 -0.42
N THR A 322 -9.65 30.18 -0.28
CA THR A 322 -8.52 30.76 0.46
C THR A 322 -7.19 30.51 -0.24
N PRO A 323 -6.28 31.48 -0.29
CA PRO A 323 -4.96 31.27 -0.86
C PRO A 323 -4.02 30.47 0.05
N VAL A 324 -4.27 30.41 1.36
CA VAL A 324 -3.35 29.86 2.35
C VAL A 324 -4.03 28.78 3.17
N THR A 325 -3.38 27.61 3.24
CA THR A 325 -3.80 26.50 4.11
C THR A 325 -3.60 26.90 5.57
N ARG A 326 -4.60 26.66 6.41
CA ARG A 326 -4.57 26.90 7.87
C ARG A 326 -5.00 25.68 8.64
N LEU A 327 -4.36 25.45 9.77
CA LEU A 327 -4.73 24.46 10.76
C LEU A 327 -5.16 25.19 12.03
N TYR A 328 -6.41 25.02 12.44
CA TYR A 328 -6.94 25.55 13.69
C TYR A 328 -6.81 24.48 14.76
N ASP A 329 -6.12 24.81 15.86
CA ASP A 329 -5.97 23.95 17.03
C ASP A 329 -6.98 24.40 18.10
N HIS A 330 -8.03 23.62 18.29
CA HIS A 330 -9.05 23.86 19.30
C HIS A 330 -8.69 23.24 20.66
N THR A 331 -7.60 22.48 20.74
CA THR A 331 -7.22 21.73 21.93
C THR A 331 -6.51 22.57 23.00
N GLY A 332 -6.09 23.80 22.65
CA GLY A 332 -5.23 24.60 23.52
C GLY A 332 -3.90 23.93 23.85
N GLY A 333 -3.36 23.17 22.88
CA GLY A 333 -2.09 22.45 23.03
C GLY A 333 -2.17 21.13 23.80
N ALA A 334 -3.37 20.61 24.08
CA ALA A 334 -3.52 19.34 24.82
C ALA A 334 -3.10 18.09 24.02
N LYS A 335 -3.01 18.20 22.69
CA LYS A 335 -2.66 17.07 21.79
C LYS A 335 -1.41 17.38 20.93
N PRO A 336 -0.24 17.65 21.54
CA PRO A 336 0.92 18.17 20.82
C PRO A 336 1.57 17.17 19.88
N SER A 337 1.42 15.86 20.13
CA SER A 337 1.98 14.83 19.27
C SER A 337 1.15 14.65 18.00
N SER A 338 -0.17 14.74 18.12
CA SER A 338 -1.10 14.73 17.00
C SER A 338 -0.88 15.96 16.11
N LEU A 339 -0.76 17.15 16.70
CA LEU A 339 -0.45 18.39 15.98
C LEU A 339 0.85 18.26 15.16
N ARG A 340 1.94 17.78 15.79
CA ARG A 340 3.22 17.57 15.07
C ARG A 340 3.08 16.60 13.90
N LEU A 341 2.31 15.51 14.10
CA LEU A 341 2.07 14.52 13.04
C LEU A 341 1.23 15.11 11.91
N LEU A 342 0.20 15.90 12.21
CA LEU A 342 -0.61 16.61 11.23
C LEU A 342 0.25 17.56 10.38
N LEU A 343 1.05 18.42 11.01
CA LEU A 343 1.93 19.34 10.33
C LEU A 343 2.90 18.64 9.38
N ARG A 344 3.56 17.59 9.88
CA ARG A 344 4.47 16.78 9.06
C ARG A 344 3.76 16.13 7.87
N THR A 345 2.59 15.55 8.12
CA THR A 345 1.84 14.79 7.10
C THR A 345 1.30 15.69 6.00
N LEU A 346 0.79 16.86 6.36
CA LEU A 346 0.25 17.83 5.41
C LEU A 346 1.30 18.81 4.86
N ASN A 347 2.57 18.66 5.27
CA ASN A 347 3.67 19.55 4.91
C ASN A 347 3.40 21.00 5.31
N LEU A 348 2.86 21.19 6.52
CA LEU A 348 2.62 22.49 7.15
C LEU A 348 3.70 22.79 8.19
N SER A 349 3.75 24.03 8.62
CA SER A 349 4.68 24.52 9.65
C SER A 349 3.92 25.23 10.78
N ALA A 350 4.61 25.56 11.86
CA ALA A 350 3.98 26.24 12.99
C ALA A 350 3.33 27.59 12.63
N LYS A 351 3.80 28.28 11.57
CA LYS A 351 3.19 29.53 11.08
C LYS A 351 1.82 29.34 10.45
N ASP A 352 1.48 28.09 10.08
CA ASP A 352 0.21 27.75 9.45
C ASP A 352 -0.84 27.35 10.49
N VAL A 353 -0.44 27.29 11.78
CA VAL A 353 -1.33 26.97 12.91
C VAL A 353 -1.95 28.25 13.45
N ILE A 354 -3.25 28.20 13.70
CA ILE A 354 -4.01 29.20 14.44
C ILE A 354 -4.42 28.53 15.74
N ASP A 355 -3.86 29.00 16.85
CA ASP A 355 -4.26 28.58 18.19
C ASP A 355 -5.61 29.22 18.50
N GLN A 356 -6.65 28.39 18.58
CA GLN A 356 -8.03 28.82 18.83
C GLN A 356 -8.70 27.83 19.79
N PRO A 357 -8.31 27.82 21.06
CA PRO A 357 -8.89 26.89 22.03
C PRO A 357 -10.40 27.06 22.11
N ASP A 358 -11.12 25.95 21.89
CA ASP A 358 -12.57 25.92 22.01
C ASP A 358 -13.02 24.54 22.54
N PRO A 359 -13.37 24.42 23.82
CA PRO A 359 -13.80 23.17 24.41
C PRO A 359 -15.15 22.66 23.87
N ASN A 360 -15.88 23.50 23.12
CA ASN A 360 -17.15 23.13 22.50
C ASN A 360 -17.00 22.87 20.99
N ALA A 361 -15.80 22.88 20.44
CA ALA A 361 -15.59 22.58 19.04
C ALA A 361 -15.93 21.12 18.71
N ASP A 362 -16.55 20.89 17.57
CA ASP A 362 -16.91 19.54 17.10
C ASP A 362 -15.67 18.66 16.83
N THR A 363 -14.51 19.28 16.58
CA THR A 363 -13.25 18.59 16.29
C THR A 363 -12.07 19.28 16.97
N ASP A 364 -11.07 18.45 17.34
CA ASP A 364 -9.82 18.94 17.94
C ASP A 364 -9.01 19.83 16.97
N PHE A 365 -8.99 19.40 15.70
CA PHE A 365 -8.25 20.08 14.64
C PHE A 365 -9.14 20.33 13.44
N LYS A 366 -9.16 21.56 12.95
CA LYS A 366 -9.81 21.94 11.70
C LYS A 366 -8.75 22.38 10.70
N VAL A 367 -8.69 21.71 9.55
CA VAL A 367 -7.79 22.10 8.45
C VAL A 367 -8.61 22.71 7.33
N VAL A 368 -8.23 23.92 6.89
CA VAL A 368 -8.79 24.56 5.70
C VAL A 368 -7.70 24.62 4.65
N LEU A 369 -7.83 23.83 3.61
CA LEU A 369 -6.84 23.77 2.51
C LEU A 369 -6.98 25.02 1.63
N GLY A 370 -5.86 25.69 1.37
CA GLY A 370 -5.76 26.78 0.43
C GLY A 370 -5.10 26.37 -0.89
N THR A 371 -5.00 27.29 -1.84
CA THR A 371 -4.35 27.03 -3.15
C THR A 371 -2.87 26.70 -3.03
N ASN A 372 -2.22 27.08 -1.92
CA ASN A 372 -0.82 26.75 -1.62
C ASN A 372 -0.63 25.30 -1.12
N TYR A 373 -1.70 24.55 -0.84
CA TYR A 373 -1.58 23.14 -0.47
C TYR A 373 -0.95 22.32 -1.62
N LYS A 374 -0.04 21.45 -1.25
CA LYS A 374 0.63 20.56 -2.21
C LYS A 374 0.25 19.12 -1.92
N PRO A 375 -0.69 18.55 -2.67
CA PRO A 375 -1.12 17.16 -2.48
C PRO A 375 -0.02 16.17 -2.83
N CYS A 376 0.85 16.51 -3.79
CA CYS A 376 1.95 15.65 -4.20
C CYS A 376 3.17 15.83 -3.27
N THR A 377 3.54 14.76 -2.58
CA THR A 377 4.68 14.75 -1.65
C THR A 377 5.59 13.56 -1.91
N PHE A 378 6.19 13.47 -3.10
CA PHE A 378 7.15 12.43 -3.43
C PHE A 378 8.40 12.40 -2.53
N ASN A 379 8.67 13.50 -1.81
CA ASN A 379 9.84 13.60 -0.92
C ASN A 379 9.79 12.71 0.33
N ARG A 380 8.71 11.95 0.58
CA ARG A 380 8.63 11.08 1.76
C ARG A 380 9.71 10.00 1.83
N TYR A 381 10.30 9.64 0.69
CA TYR A 381 11.28 8.55 0.59
C TYR A 381 12.66 9.02 0.11
N GLY A 382 12.96 10.32 0.17
CA GLY A 382 14.28 10.85 -0.15
C GLY A 382 14.67 10.75 -1.64
N VAL A 383 13.69 10.62 -2.51
CA VAL A 383 13.90 10.71 -3.97
C VAL A 383 13.64 12.15 -4.37
N ASN A 384 14.69 12.93 -4.57
CA ASN A 384 14.57 14.21 -5.26
C ASN A 384 14.12 13.92 -6.69
N LEU A 385 12.93 14.37 -7.07
CA LEU A 385 12.58 14.50 -8.47
C LEU A 385 13.32 15.71 -9.05
N PRO A 386 13.84 15.58 -10.28
CA PRO A 386 14.48 16.70 -10.97
C PRO A 386 13.52 17.87 -11.21
#